data_7a57c5020020e00a816b68bb70d9fd27
#
_entry.id   7a57c5020020e00a816b68bb70d9fd27
#
_cell.length_a   1.000
_cell.length_b   1.000
_cell.length_c   1.000
_cell.angle_alpha   90.00
_cell.angle_beta   90.00
_cell.angle_gamma   90.00
#
_symmetry.space_group_name_H-M   'P 1'
#
loop_
_entity.id
_entity.type
_entity.pdbx_description
1 polymer ?
#
loop_
_entity_poly.entity_id
_entity_poly.type
_entity_poly.pdbx_seq_one_letter_code
_entity_poly.pdbx_strand_id
1 'polypeptide(L)'
;MSTFRIALATTVMLAAMYGCATSELTNTWKDPKYGGGPVKKVMVVGISKQASVRRTFEDTFAEMLRAKGVEAVPSYTVVPEEGQMTEDKLRAAVKQSGADAVLITRMVEKQTDTQVSAPPPPIGAYRRTSYSGYYSSAWAGYYEPVTVQEFHYVVTETTLFVAEHPEPVWSGTTRTMESNDIRAATEGFAKPMIAAMKKEKLI
;
A
#
# COMPACT_ATOMS: atom_id res chain seq x y z
N MET A 1 -52.97 -31.44 15.37
CA MET A 1 -52.72 -29.98 15.29
C MET A 1 -51.23 -29.75 15.41
N SER A 2 -50.58 -29.66 14.31
CA SER A 2 -49.13 -29.58 14.24
C SER A 2 -48.71 -28.16 13.81
N THR A 3 -48.10 -27.44 14.73
CA THR A 3 -47.60 -26.07 14.49
C THR A 3 -46.26 -26.14 13.80
N PHE A 4 -46.25 -25.80 12.54
CA PHE A 4 -45.08 -25.68 11.67
C PHE A 4 -44.31 -24.40 12.07
N ARG A 5 -43.21 -24.58 12.81
CA ARG A 5 -42.26 -23.47 13.12
C ARG A 5 -41.35 -23.26 11.93
N ILE A 6 -41.64 -22.25 11.14
CA ILE A 6 -40.74 -21.76 10.10
C ILE A 6 -39.64 -20.96 10.81
N ALA A 7 -38.47 -21.59 10.94
CA ALA A 7 -37.25 -20.90 11.35
C ALA A 7 -36.76 -20.10 10.13
N LEU A 8 -36.99 -18.79 10.17
CA LEU A 8 -36.46 -17.85 9.19
C LEU A 8 -34.95 -17.67 9.52
N ALA A 9 -34.12 -18.45 8.83
CA ALA A 9 -32.67 -18.29 8.90
C ALA A 9 -32.31 -17.00 8.14
N THR A 10 -32.17 -15.91 8.87
CA THR A 10 -31.64 -14.64 8.36
C THR A 10 -30.14 -14.84 8.12
N THR A 11 -29.80 -15.25 6.92
CA THR A 11 -28.41 -15.25 6.44
C THR A 11 -28.00 -13.81 6.30
N VAL A 12 -27.34 -13.28 7.33
CA VAL A 12 -26.61 -12.02 7.26
C VAL A 12 -25.45 -12.25 6.30
N MET A 13 -25.66 -11.93 5.05
CA MET A 13 -24.64 -11.88 4.03
C MET A 13 -23.73 -10.69 4.39
N LEU A 14 -22.67 -10.99 5.16
CA LEU A 14 -21.60 -10.05 5.42
C LEU A 14 -20.93 -9.78 4.08
N ALA A 15 -21.43 -8.76 3.37
CA ALA A 15 -20.75 -8.21 2.20
C ALA A 15 -19.39 -7.71 2.73
N ALA A 16 -18.36 -8.54 2.58
CA ALA A 16 -17.00 -8.10 2.70
C ALA A 16 -16.84 -6.96 1.69
N MET A 17 -16.87 -5.72 2.18
CA MET A 17 -16.41 -4.57 1.42
C MET A 17 -14.92 -4.84 1.15
N TYR A 18 -14.64 -5.42 0.02
CA TYR A 18 -13.32 -5.37 -0.57
C TYR A 18 -13.11 -3.89 -0.89
N GLY A 19 -12.58 -3.15 0.09
CA GLY A 19 -12.07 -1.82 -0.15
C GLY A 19 -11.12 -1.95 -1.33
N CYS A 20 -11.35 -1.18 -2.37
CA CYS A 20 -10.45 -1.11 -3.52
C CYS A 20 -9.04 -0.95 -2.95
N ALA A 21 -8.16 -1.92 -3.22
CA ALA A 21 -6.79 -1.85 -2.79
C ALA A 21 -6.17 -0.64 -3.48
N THR A 22 -6.01 0.46 -2.74
CA THR A 22 -5.36 1.67 -3.23
C THR A 22 -3.85 1.48 -3.36
N SER A 23 -3.35 0.30 -3.00
CA SER A 23 -1.93 -0.08 -3.02
C SER A 23 -1.73 -1.43 -3.67
N GLU A 24 -0.77 -1.49 -4.56
CA GLU A 24 -0.33 -2.70 -5.26
C GLU A 24 1.12 -3.01 -4.88
N LEU A 25 1.39 -4.28 -4.54
CA LEU A 25 2.75 -4.79 -4.36
C LEU A 25 3.29 -5.16 -5.75
N THR A 26 4.21 -4.36 -6.27
CA THR A 26 4.71 -4.49 -7.65
C THR A 26 5.90 -5.44 -7.75
N ASN A 27 6.72 -5.52 -6.70
CA ASN A 27 7.89 -6.38 -6.69
C ASN A 27 8.25 -6.81 -5.27
N THR A 28 8.83 -8.01 -5.13
CA THR A 28 9.48 -8.47 -3.90
C THR A 28 10.77 -9.20 -4.25
N TRP A 29 11.74 -9.09 -3.37
CA TRP A 29 12.99 -9.84 -3.42
C TRP A 29 13.34 -10.34 -2.04
N LYS A 30 13.86 -11.56 -1.95
CA LYS A 30 14.41 -12.16 -0.74
C LYS A 30 15.79 -12.69 -1.04
N ASP A 31 16.73 -12.47 -0.12
CA ASP A 31 18.05 -13.06 -0.24
C ASP A 31 17.95 -14.59 -0.21
N PRO A 32 18.39 -15.28 -1.29
CA PRO A 32 18.35 -16.73 -1.35
C PRO A 32 19.29 -17.41 -0.33
N LYS A 33 20.27 -16.67 0.19
CA LYS A 33 21.22 -17.14 1.19
C LYS A 33 20.72 -16.97 2.62
N TYR A 34 19.66 -16.17 2.81
CA TYR A 34 19.11 -15.96 4.14
C TYR A 34 18.36 -17.19 4.63
N GLY A 35 19.01 -17.93 5.53
CA GLY A 35 18.45 -19.11 6.20
C GLY A 35 17.95 -18.84 7.63
N GLY A 36 17.91 -17.58 8.07
CA GLY A 36 17.45 -17.20 9.41
C GLY A 36 15.94 -17.41 9.60
N GLY A 37 15.53 -17.52 10.85
CA GLY A 37 14.13 -17.63 11.23
C GLY A 37 13.38 -16.29 11.16
N PRO A 38 12.08 -16.28 11.52
CA PRO A 38 11.30 -15.06 11.57
C PRO A 38 11.84 -14.11 12.64
N VAL A 39 11.87 -12.82 12.31
CA VAL A 39 12.26 -11.77 13.25
C VAL A 39 11.17 -11.56 14.29
N LYS A 40 11.56 -11.24 15.51
CA LYS A 40 10.67 -11.08 16.65
C LYS A 40 10.35 -9.63 16.96
N LYS A 41 11.36 -8.77 16.82
CA LYS A 41 11.27 -7.35 17.15
C LYS A 41 11.87 -6.47 16.06
N VAL A 42 11.05 -5.65 15.45
CA VAL A 42 11.40 -4.82 14.30
C VAL A 42 11.45 -3.35 14.70
N MET A 43 12.53 -2.64 14.40
CA MET A 43 12.55 -1.20 14.42
C MET A 43 12.06 -0.67 13.06
N VAL A 44 11.00 0.15 13.08
CA VAL A 44 10.42 0.76 11.87
C VAL A 44 11.04 2.12 11.64
N VAL A 45 11.60 2.33 10.47
CA VAL A 45 12.25 3.58 10.05
C VAL A 45 11.58 4.13 8.80
N GLY A 46 10.99 5.31 8.91
CA GLY A 46 10.44 6.05 7.78
C GLY A 46 11.39 7.19 7.35
N ILE A 47 11.77 7.21 6.07
CA ILE A 47 12.58 8.32 5.55
C ILE A 47 11.66 9.43 5.06
N SER A 48 11.53 10.48 5.86
CA SER A 48 10.73 11.68 5.53
C SER A 48 11.42 12.94 6.07
N LYS A 49 11.31 14.04 5.31
CA LYS A 49 11.77 15.36 5.77
C LYS A 49 10.81 16.00 6.78
N GLN A 50 9.57 15.53 6.82
CA GLN A 50 8.54 16.07 7.73
C GLN A 50 8.41 15.14 8.94
N ALA A 51 8.73 15.64 10.12
CA ALA A 51 8.67 14.87 11.36
C ALA A 51 7.28 14.29 11.65
N SER A 52 6.22 15.05 11.41
CA SER A 52 4.84 14.59 11.60
C SER A 52 4.48 13.40 10.68
N VAL A 53 4.88 13.48 9.41
CA VAL A 53 4.68 12.37 8.45
C VAL A 53 5.45 11.12 8.88
N ARG A 54 6.73 11.29 9.27
CA ARG A 54 7.55 10.20 9.78
C ARG A 54 6.92 9.51 10.98
N ARG A 55 6.51 10.28 11.99
CA ARG A 55 5.86 9.73 13.20
C ARG A 55 4.59 8.96 12.88
N THR A 56 3.66 9.59 12.16
CA THR A 56 2.41 8.92 11.77
C THR A 56 2.66 7.64 11.00
N PHE A 57 3.63 7.65 10.07
CA PHE A 57 4.03 6.49 9.31
C PHE A 57 4.57 5.37 10.21
N GLU A 58 5.60 5.68 11.02
CA GLU A 58 6.26 4.69 11.87
C GLU A 58 5.30 4.10 12.91
N ASP A 59 4.45 4.93 13.52
CA ASP A 59 3.43 4.48 14.47
C ASP A 59 2.43 3.53 13.82
N THR A 60 1.88 3.92 12.66
CA THR A 60 0.87 3.12 11.96
C THR A 60 1.44 1.79 11.52
N PHE A 61 2.65 1.78 10.95
CA PHE A 61 3.29 0.54 10.52
C PHE A 61 3.62 -0.37 11.72
N ALA A 62 4.15 0.20 12.80
CA ALA A 62 4.43 -0.56 14.02
C ALA A 62 3.16 -1.13 14.65
N GLU A 63 2.05 -0.39 14.68
CA GLU A 63 0.73 -0.89 15.09
C GLU A 63 0.31 -2.12 14.28
N MET A 64 0.43 -2.04 12.95
CA MET A 64 0.05 -3.14 12.06
C MET A 64 0.92 -4.39 12.25
N LEU A 65 2.23 -4.23 12.49
CA LEU A 65 3.13 -5.34 12.82
C LEU A 65 2.76 -5.99 14.16
N ARG A 66 2.50 -5.19 15.20
CA ARG A 66 2.05 -5.68 16.50
C ARG A 66 0.74 -6.46 16.43
N ALA A 67 -0.20 -5.99 15.61
CA ALA A 67 -1.47 -6.70 15.34
C ALA A 67 -1.27 -8.07 14.66
N LYS A 68 -0.06 -8.33 14.12
CA LYS A 68 0.33 -9.62 13.53
C LYS A 68 1.24 -10.47 14.44
N GLY A 69 1.46 -10.01 15.69
CA GLY A 69 2.25 -10.73 16.68
C GLY A 69 3.76 -10.45 16.61
N VAL A 70 4.18 -9.42 15.86
CA VAL A 70 5.59 -9.00 15.79
C VAL A 70 5.78 -7.77 16.68
N GLU A 71 6.72 -7.80 17.62
CA GLU A 71 7.08 -6.59 18.33
C GLU A 71 7.61 -5.54 17.37
N ALA A 72 7.21 -4.30 17.53
CA ALA A 72 7.68 -3.22 16.64
C ALA A 72 7.88 -1.91 17.42
N VAL A 73 8.96 -1.22 17.10
CA VAL A 73 9.36 0.03 17.74
C VAL A 73 9.54 1.11 16.68
N PRO A 74 8.79 2.22 16.74
CA PRO A 74 9.04 3.37 15.88
C PRO A 74 10.44 3.96 16.15
N SER A 75 11.21 4.24 15.12
CA SER A 75 12.60 4.69 15.28
C SER A 75 12.71 6.05 15.96
N TYR A 76 11.73 6.94 15.76
CA TYR A 76 11.73 8.27 16.36
C TYR A 76 11.67 8.24 17.90
N THR A 77 11.21 7.14 18.52
CA THR A 77 11.16 6.98 19.98
C THR A 77 12.54 6.74 20.60
N VAL A 78 13.50 6.32 19.79
CA VAL A 78 14.87 6.00 20.21
C VAL A 78 15.88 7.01 19.68
N VAL A 79 15.64 7.54 18.47
CA VAL A 79 16.53 8.51 17.82
C VAL A 79 15.89 9.88 17.86
N PRO A 80 16.50 10.88 18.49
CA PRO A 80 16.03 12.26 18.43
C PRO A 80 15.88 12.74 16.98
N GLU A 81 14.85 13.52 16.72
CA GLU A 81 14.47 13.96 15.36
C GLU A 81 15.44 14.95 14.71
N GLU A 82 16.36 15.52 15.48
CA GLU A 82 17.24 16.55 15.02
C GLU A 82 18.41 15.99 14.21
N GLY A 83 18.38 16.25 12.93
CA GLY A 83 19.47 16.00 12.00
C GLY A 83 19.36 14.69 11.21
N GLN A 84 20.32 14.50 10.32
CA GLN A 84 20.41 13.32 9.46
C GLN A 84 20.81 12.08 10.31
N MET A 85 20.07 11.01 10.15
CA MET A 85 20.42 9.73 10.77
C MET A 85 21.69 9.19 10.12
N THR A 86 22.79 9.18 10.87
CA THR A 86 24.03 8.53 10.44
C THR A 86 23.96 7.04 10.70
N GLU A 87 24.80 6.26 10.03
CA GLU A 87 24.89 4.82 10.21
C GLU A 87 25.14 4.44 11.68
N ASP A 88 26.05 5.14 12.35
CA ASP A 88 26.37 4.88 13.76
C ASP A 88 25.20 5.15 14.68
N LYS A 89 24.44 6.23 14.44
CA LYS A 89 23.23 6.53 15.20
C LYS A 89 22.16 5.45 14.99
N LEU A 90 22.00 4.97 13.76
CA LEU A 90 21.05 3.91 13.46
C LEU A 90 21.46 2.62 14.17
N ARG A 91 22.71 2.22 14.11
CA ARG A 91 23.23 1.03 14.80
C ARG A 91 23.05 1.12 16.32
N ALA A 92 23.34 2.28 16.91
CA ALA A 92 23.13 2.53 18.34
C ALA A 92 21.66 2.42 18.73
N ALA A 93 20.76 2.98 17.91
CA ALA A 93 19.33 2.92 18.13
C ALA A 93 18.78 1.49 18.04
N VAL A 94 19.21 0.70 17.06
CA VAL A 94 18.85 -0.72 16.95
C VAL A 94 19.27 -1.47 18.21
N LYS A 95 20.49 -1.30 18.65
CA LYS A 95 21.00 -1.93 19.88
C LYS A 95 20.22 -1.47 21.12
N GLN A 96 19.93 -0.17 21.23
CA GLN A 96 19.17 0.40 22.36
C GLN A 96 17.72 -0.10 22.38
N SER A 97 17.09 -0.23 21.22
CA SER A 97 15.70 -0.73 21.12
C SER A 97 15.58 -2.22 21.41
N GLY A 98 16.68 -2.96 21.34
CA GLY A 98 16.69 -4.44 21.41
C GLY A 98 15.99 -5.08 20.21
N ALA A 99 15.92 -4.37 19.07
CA ALA A 99 15.37 -4.92 17.84
C ALA A 99 16.35 -5.90 17.20
N ASP A 100 15.85 -7.01 16.70
CA ASP A 100 16.61 -8.00 15.95
C ASP A 100 16.58 -7.74 14.43
N ALA A 101 15.72 -6.81 14.00
CA ALA A 101 15.64 -6.37 12.62
C ALA A 101 15.26 -4.89 12.48
N VAL A 102 15.58 -4.31 11.33
CA VAL A 102 15.23 -2.95 10.93
C VAL A 102 14.47 -2.97 9.62
N LEU A 103 13.31 -2.33 9.60
CA LEU A 103 12.51 -2.16 8.41
C LEU A 103 12.60 -0.68 7.97
N ILE A 104 13.23 -0.43 6.85
CA ILE A 104 13.45 0.92 6.32
C ILE A 104 12.53 1.12 5.12
N THR A 105 11.71 2.17 5.17
CA THR A 105 10.85 2.56 4.06
C THR A 105 11.23 3.93 3.53
N ARG A 106 11.34 4.02 2.20
CA ARG A 106 11.60 5.27 1.48
C ARG A 106 10.65 5.44 0.29
N MET A 107 10.34 6.67 -0.03
CA MET A 107 9.71 7.00 -1.31
C MET A 107 10.78 6.91 -2.41
N VAL A 108 10.46 6.23 -3.50
CA VAL A 108 11.33 6.09 -4.67
C VAL A 108 10.99 7.15 -5.70
N GLU A 109 9.71 7.24 -6.07
CA GLU A 109 9.24 8.19 -7.09
C GLU A 109 7.76 8.51 -6.93
N LYS A 110 7.31 9.54 -7.65
CA LYS A 110 5.89 9.83 -7.88
C LYS A 110 5.58 9.55 -9.34
N GLN A 111 4.47 8.86 -9.59
CA GLN A 111 3.99 8.50 -10.92
C GLN A 111 2.62 9.15 -11.17
N THR A 112 2.38 9.58 -12.40
CA THR A 112 1.07 10.07 -12.83
C THR A 112 0.60 9.24 -14.01
N ASP A 113 -0.56 8.61 -13.86
CA ASP A 113 -1.24 7.92 -14.95
C ASP A 113 -2.35 8.80 -15.48
N THR A 114 -2.37 9.01 -16.78
CA THR A 114 -3.40 9.77 -17.47
C THR A 114 -4.33 8.80 -18.20
N GLN A 115 -5.60 8.77 -17.82
CA GLN A 115 -6.62 8.01 -18.53
C GLN A 115 -7.47 8.96 -19.37
N VAL A 116 -7.51 8.69 -20.68
CA VAL A 116 -8.38 9.40 -21.62
C VAL A 116 -9.57 8.49 -21.93
N SER A 117 -10.75 8.90 -21.52
CA SER A 117 -12.00 8.18 -21.80
C SER A 117 -12.84 8.99 -22.75
N ALA A 118 -13.11 8.42 -23.92
CA ALA A 118 -14.14 8.93 -24.81
C ALA A 118 -15.44 8.17 -24.52
N PRO A 119 -16.60 8.86 -24.46
CA PRO A 119 -17.87 8.16 -24.33
C PRO A 119 -18.03 7.19 -25.50
N PRO A 120 -18.50 5.94 -25.25
CA PRO A 120 -18.73 5.01 -26.34
C PRO A 120 -19.80 5.59 -27.27
N PRO A 121 -19.62 5.52 -28.59
CA PRO A 121 -20.64 5.97 -29.52
C PRO A 121 -21.95 5.24 -29.23
N PRO A 122 -23.10 5.93 -29.24
CA PRO A 122 -24.39 5.34 -28.89
C PRO A 122 -24.72 4.18 -29.84
N ILE A 123 -24.48 2.96 -29.39
CA ILE A 123 -24.71 1.74 -30.17
C ILE A 123 -26.21 1.61 -30.42
N GLY A 124 -26.63 1.80 -31.65
CA GLY A 124 -28.02 1.67 -32.07
C GLY A 124 -28.74 2.96 -32.48
N ALA A 125 -28.20 4.14 -32.18
CA ALA A 125 -28.73 5.42 -32.67
C ALA A 125 -28.70 5.49 -34.21
N TYR A 126 -27.81 4.76 -34.83
CA TYR A 126 -27.59 4.77 -36.29
C TYR A 126 -28.53 3.85 -37.09
N ARG A 127 -29.23 2.93 -36.44
CA ARG A 127 -29.99 1.86 -37.16
C ARG A 127 -31.30 2.29 -37.80
N ARG A 128 -31.83 3.50 -37.48
CA ARG A 128 -33.15 3.93 -37.93
C ARG A 128 -33.21 5.38 -38.42
N THR A 129 -32.07 5.99 -38.73
CA THR A 129 -32.01 7.38 -39.19
C THR A 129 -31.76 7.44 -40.69
N SER A 130 -32.27 8.53 -41.34
CA SER A 130 -31.89 8.85 -42.72
C SER A 130 -30.37 9.06 -42.82
N TYR A 131 -29.84 9.10 -44.03
CA TYR A 131 -28.42 9.37 -44.28
C TYR A 131 -27.96 10.68 -43.62
N SER A 132 -28.81 11.70 -43.59
CA SER A 132 -28.54 13.01 -42.99
C SER A 132 -28.51 12.90 -41.45
N GLY A 133 -29.41 12.11 -40.84
CA GLY A 133 -29.41 11.84 -39.41
C GLY A 133 -28.17 11.03 -38.98
N TYR A 134 -27.77 10.05 -39.77
CA TYR A 134 -26.54 9.32 -39.56
C TYR A 134 -25.32 10.25 -39.58
N TYR A 135 -25.22 11.10 -40.62
CA TYR A 135 -24.11 12.04 -40.76
C TYR A 135 -24.02 13.00 -39.57
N SER A 136 -25.14 13.61 -39.16
CA SER A 136 -25.18 14.52 -38.01
C SER A 136 -24.77 13.84 -36.72
N SER A 137 -25.24 12.60 -36.48
CA SER A 137 -24.88 11.85 -35.28
C SER A 137 -23.43 11.41 -35.27
N ALA A 138 -22.88 11.04 -36.44
CA ALA A 138 -21.46 10.71 -36.57
C ALA A 138 -20.56 11.91 -36.29
N TRP A 139 -20.92 13.10 -36.79
CA TRP A 139 -20.19 14.33 -36.48
C TRP A 139 -20.32 14.73 -35.01
N ALA A 140 -21.49 14.62 -34.40
CA ALA A 140 -21.70 14.91 -32.99
C ALA A 140 -20.78 14.01 -32.11
N GLY A 141 -20.73 12.71 -32.40
CA GLY A 141 -19.85 11.78 -31.69
C GLY A 141 -18.35 12.02 -31.93
N TYR A 142 -17.99 12.62 -33.08
CA TYR A 142 -16.60 12.95 -33.37
C TYR A 142 -16.08 14.14 -32.53
N TYR A 143 -16.97 15.07 -32.17
CA TYR A 143 -16.66 16.24 -31.37
C TYR A 143 -17.04 16.10 -29.88
N GLU A 144 -17.47 14.91 -29.44
CA GLU A 144 -17.71 14.71 -28.01
C GLU A 144 -16.43 14.94 -27.19
N PRO A 145 -16.52 15.72 -26.10
CA PRO A 145 -15.36 15.98 -25.27
C PRO A 145 -14.87 14.70 -24.60
N VAL A 146 -13.57 14.45 -24.74
CA VAL A 146 -12.91 13.37 -23.99
C VAL A 146 -12.75 13.77 -22.53
N THR A 147 -13.00 12.84 -21.63
CA THR A 147 -12.69 13.02 -20.20
C THR A 147 -11.26 12.57 -19.96
N VAL A 148 -10.44 13.48 -19.46
CA VAL A 148 -9.08 13.18 -19.02
C VAL A 148 -9.09 13.08 -17.49
N GLN A 149 -8.65 11.95 -16.97
CA GLN A 149 -8.48 11.72 -15.53
C GLN A 149 -7.01 11.43 -15.24
N GLU A 150 -6.47 12.14 -14.27
CA GLU A 150 -5.11 11.93 -13.78
C GLU A 150 -5.16 11.23 -12.42
N PHE A 151 -4.37 10.18 -12.30
CA PHE A 151 -4.19 9.44 -11.06
C PHE A 151 -2.74 9.57 -10.61
N HIS A 152 -2.55 10.07 -9.41
CA HIS A 152 -1.23 10.24 -8.82
C HIS A 152 -0.91 9.09 -7.89
N TYR A 153 0.28 8.51 -8.06
CA TYR A 153 0.76 7.39 -7.26
C TYR A 153 2.11 7.70 -6.64
N VAL A 154 2.33 7.12 -5.48
CA VAL A 154 3.62 7.12 -4.79
C VAL A 154 4.18 5.71 -4.82
N VAL A 155 5.39 5.57 -5.33
CA VAL A 155 6.14 4.31 -5.29
C VAL A 155 7.03 4.33 -4.06
N THR A 156 6.86 3.34 -3.19
CA THR A 156 7.67 3.17 -1.98
C THR A 156 8.40 1.84 -2.01
N GLU A 157 9.61 1.86 -1.52
CA GLU A 157 10.43 0.67 -1.29
C GLU A 157 10.60 0.46 0.22
N THR A 158 10.38 -0.76 0.65
CA THR A 158 10.59 -1.19 2.04
C THR A 158 11.61 -2.31 2.06
N THR A 159 12.66 -2.15 2.85
CA THR A 159 13.77 -3.10 2.94
C THR A 159 13.93 -3.57 4.38
N LEU A 160 14.02 -4.89 4.57
CA LEU A 160 14.26 -5.53 5.86
C LEU A 160 15.73 -5.91 5.98
N PHE A 161 16.35 -5.48 7.08
CA PHE A 161 17.69 -5.86 7.51
C PHE A 161 17.58 -6.61 8.84
N VAL A 162 18.39 -7.65 9.01
CA VAL A 162 18.53 -8.34 10.30
C VAL A 162 19.79 -7.83 11.00
N ALA A 163 19.73 -7.62 12.32
CA ALA A 163 20.79 -6.94 13.06
C ALA A 163 22.16 -7.60 12.95
N GLU A 164 22.20 -8.93 12.80
CA GLU A 164 23.44 -9.72 12.66
C GLU A 164 23.87 -9.91 11.19
N HIS A 165 23.08 -9.39 10.23
CA HIS A 165 23.31 -9.54 8.79
C HIS A 165 23.38 -8.15 8.13
N PRO A 166 24.56 -7.68 7.68
CA PRO A 166 24.71 -6.30 7.19
C PRO A 166 23.99 -6.04 5.86
N GLU A 167 23.69 -7.09 5.12
CA GLU A 167 23.01 -6.99 3.82
C GLU A 167 21.47 -7.07 3.97
N PRO A 168 20.70 -6.51 3.04
CA PRO A 168 19.26 -6.64 3.07
C PRO A 168 18.86 -8.11 2.91
N VAL A 169 17.92 -8.58 3.72
CA VAL A 169 17.38 -9.94 3.64
C VAL A 169 16.10 -10.02 2.83
N TRP A 170 15.40 -8.89 2.69
CA TRP A 170 14.20 -8.78 1.90
C TRP A 170 13.94 -7.33 1.46
N SER A 171 13.34 -7.17 0.31
CA SER A 171 12.79 -5.89 -0.12
C SER A 171 11.47 -6.07 -0.84
N GLY A 172 10.61 -5.05 -0.74
CA GLY A 172 9.36 -4.99 -1.44
C GLY A 172 9.09 -3.58 -1.96
N THR A 173 8.46 -3.48 -3.13
CA THR A 173 8.06 -2.22 -3.73
C THR A 173 6.55 -2.18 -3.87
N THR A 174 5.92 -1.10 -3.43
CA THR A 174 4.49 -0.87 -3.64
C THR A 174 4.27 0.39 -4.45
N ARG A 175 3.17 0.38 -5.18
CA ARG A 175 2.59 1.52 -5.86
C ARG A 175 1.26 1.84 -5.16
N THR A 176 1.17 3.01 -4.55
CA THR A 176 0.02 3.44 -3.73
C THR A 176 -0.56 4.73 -4.29
N MET A 177 -1.89 4.81 -4.39
CA MET A 177 -2.54 6.06 -4.79
C MET A 177 -2.20 7.17 -3.79
N GLU A 178 -1.82 8.35 -4.29
CA GLU A 178 -1.47 9.49 -3.43
C GLU A 178 -2.66 9.89 -2.57
N SER A 179 -2.42 10.11 -1.29
CA SER A 179 -3.43 10.50 -0.32
C SER A 179 -2.87 11.54 0.64
N ASN A 180 -3.71 12.48 1.05
CA ASN A 180 -3.36 13.44 2.11
C ASN A 180 -3.49 12.81 3.51
N ASP A 181 -4.16 11.68 3.63
CA ASP A 181 -4.25 10.92 4.87
C ASP A 181 -3.07 9.93 4.95
N ILE A 182 -2.04 10.32 5.70
CA ILE A 182 -0.83 9.53 5.87
C ILE A 182 -1.09 8.20 6.56
N ARG A 183 -2.04 8.15 7.52
CA ARG A 183 -2.41 6.91 8.19
C ARG A 183 -3.04 5.93 7.19
N ALA A 184 -4.08 6.36 6.47
CA ALA A 184 -4.75 5.52 5.48
C ALA A 184 -3.80 5.07 4.35
N ALA A 185 -2.93 5.96 3.87
CA ALA A 185 -1.90 5.62 2.89
C ALA A 185 -0.93 4.56 3.44
N THR A 186 -0.49 4.72 4.69
CA THR A 186 0.42 3.75 5.34
C THR A 186 -0.25 2.40 5.52
N GLU A 187 -1.49 2.35 6.00
CA GLU A 187 -2.26 1.11 6.13
C GLU A 187 -2.41 0.40 4.78
N GLY A 188 -2.68 1.17 3.73
CA GLY A 188 -2.82 0.66 2.36
C GLY A 188 -1.56 -0.07 1.90
N PHE A 189 -0.39 0.54 2.01
CA PHE A 189 0.85 -0.07 1.52
C PHE A 189 1.47 -1.09 2.49
N ALA A 190 1.35 -0.90 3.81
CA ALA A 190 1.92 -1.80 4.81
C ALA A 190 1.24 -3.17 4.80
N LYS A 191 -0.08 -3.21 4.52
CA LYS A 191 -0.85 -4.46 4.48
C LYS A 191 -0.29 -5.49 3.51
N PRO A 192 -0.07 -5.21 2.21
CA PRO A 192 0.53 -6.15 1.29
C PRO A 192 1.99 -6.48 1.63
N MET A 193 2.78 -5.53 2.17
CA MET A 193 4.15 -5.78 2.61
C MET A 193 4.21 -6.79 3.75
N ILE A 194 3.42 -6.58 4.79
CA ILE A 194 3.34 -7.49 5.95
C ILE A 194 2.86 -8.88 5.50
N ALA A 195 1.89 -8.94 4.58
CA ALA A 195 1.41 -10.22 4.05
C ALA A 195 2.50 -10.97 3.27
N ALA A 196 3.30 -10.26 2.47
CA ALA A 196 4.42 -10.84 1.74
C ALA A 196 5.51 -11.35 2.69
N MET A 197 5.93 -10.55 3.67
CA MET A 197 6.92 -10.97 4.68
C MET A 197 6.46 -12.20 5.46
N LYS A 198 5.17 -12.29 5.82
CA LYS A 198 4.59 -13.49 6.46
C LYS A 198 4.64 -14.72 5.55
N LYS A 199 4.23 -14.56 4.28
CA LYS A 199 4.28 -15.65 3.29
C LYS A 199 5.69 -16.23 3.16
N GLU A 200 6.70 -15.37 3.26
CA GLU A 200 8.11 -15.74 3.14
C GLU A 200 8.75 -16.14 4.48
N LYS A 201 7.95 -16.21 5.56
CA LYS A 201 8.37 -16.61 6.92
C LYS A 201 9.48 -15.73 7.51
N LEU A 202 9.42 -14.43 7.22
CA LEU A 202 10.37 -13.44 7.74
C LEU A 202 9.89 -12.81 9.05
N ILE A 203 8.57 -12.82 9.25
CA ILE A 203 7.90 -12.30 10.45
C ILE A 203 6.78 -13.24 10.89
#